data_faa26d3824726f9620730b0fa36b8865
#
_entry.id   faa26d3824726f9620730b0fa36b8865
#
_cell.length_a   1.000
_cell.length_b   1.000
_cell.length_c   1.000
_cell.angle_alpha   90.00
_cell.angle_beta   90.00
_cell.angle_gamma   90.00
#
_symmetry.space_group_name_H-M   'P 1'
#
loop_
_entity.id
_entity.type
_entity.pdbx_description
1 polymer ?
#
loop_
_entity_poly.entity_id
_entity_poly.type
_entity_poly.pdbx_seq_one_letter_code
_entity_poly.pdbx_strand_id
1 'polypeptide(L)'
;MGGIAFKDSQGKSLASGVERQYVQDTLDDLFKNHLKDAGVLGYEPVGSTGKKSIAGDLDIAVQPTQQDIKLAKTQIYRNLLGSLGADRVKVIGPNLTVLYPIKGDPEDRDAQVDLMIAPDLESAGWLMAGVGDEGIKGIFRNVMLGHIAAERSKGLGSHEKMTVATPGGLGRLALSPDLDPALPKNKRKFKLTEPRTTNPQEILDGLGIPGTPAETASFEGLVNVMTKDATLKQMLSAFKDYLALRVAHIQHPQAQRVLKHVETVMSEAMIRNTVRKLLEIKQNKLQEKIVKIGDDELYDLTDDNLKALRAFIRAELKV
;
A
#
# COMPACT_ATOMS: atom_id res chain seq x y z
N MET A 1 -10.82 9.76 -7.65
CA MET A 1 -10.83 10.45 -8.95
C MET A 1 -9.85 9.71 -9.81
N GLY A 2 -10.35 8.88 -10.69
CA GLY A 2 -9.60 8.13 -11.68
C GLY A 2 -10.13 8.51 -13.06
N GLY A 3 -9.47 8.07 -14.12
CA GLY A 3 -9.97 8.21 -15.47
C GLY A 3 -9.89 9.61 -16.08
N ILE A 4 -8.88 10.41 -15.74
CA ILE A 4 -8.71 11.79 -16.28
C ILE A 4 -7.55 11.94 -17.28
N ALA A 5 -6.92 10.83 -17.67
CA ALA A 5 -5.77 10.85 -18.58
C ALA A 5 -6.17 11.25 -20.00
N PHE A 6 -7.35 10.85 -20.43
CA PHE A 6 -7.89 11.13 -21.75
C PHE A 6 -9.02 12.14 -21.66
N LYS A 7 -8.90 13.23 -22.41
CA LYS A 7 -9.88 14.33 -22.41
C LYS A 7 -10.22 14.72 -23.83
N ASP A 8 -11.47 15.11 -24.02
CA ASP A 8 -11.92 15.73 -25.27
C ASP A 8 -11.41 17.18 -25.41
N SER A 9 -11.76 17.85 -26.48
CA SER A 9 -11.40 19.23 -26.76
C SER A 9 -11.97 20.25 -25.75
N GLN A 10 -12.96 19.84 -24.95
CA GLN A 10 -13.57 20.66 -23.89
C GLN A 10 -12.98 20.35 -22.52
N GLY A 11 -12.00 19.42 -22.40
CA GLY A 11 -11.38 19.02 -21.17
C GLY A 11 -12.18 18.00 -20.33
N LYS A 12 -13.28 17.47 -20.87
CA LYS A 12 -14.07 16.42 -20.24
C LYS A 12 -13.38 15.06 -20.42
N SER A 13 -13.43 14.20 -19.38
CA SER A 13 -12.89 12.85 -19.48
C SER A 13 -13.62 12.02 -20.54
N LEU A 14 -12.84 11.33 -21.39
CA LEU A 14 -13.34 10.33 -22.32
C LEU A 14 -13.58 8.98 -21.65
N ALA A 15 -12.94 8.73 -20.49
CA ALA A 15 -13.14 7.52 -19.72
C ALA A 15 -14.36 7.60 -18.83
N SER A 16 -15.07 6.49 -18.72
CA SER A 16 -16.21 6.26 -17.83
C SER A 16 -15.84 5.32 -16.71
N GLY A 17 -16.60 5.34 -15.62
CA GLY A 17 -16.49 4.34 -14.57
C GLY A 17 -16.95 2.97 -15.06
N VAL A 18 -16.27 1.91 -14.57
CA VAL A 18 -16.56 0.52 -14.91
C VAL A 18 -17.24 -0.16 -13.74
N GLU A 19 -18.42 -0.73 -13.96
CA GLU A 19 -19.12 -1.54 -12.97
C GLU A 19 -18.35 -2.83 -12.69
N ARG A 20 -18.33 -3.26 -11.42
CA ARG A 20 -17.57 -4.44 -10.98
C ARG A 20 -17.78 -5.67 -11.87
N GLN A 21 -19.00 -5.92 -12.29
CA GLN A 21 -19.35 -7.07 -13.11
C GLN A 21 -18.68 -7.06 -14.50
N TYR A 22 -18.29 -5.92 -15.03
CA TYR A 22 -17.65 -5.78 -16.35
C TYR A 22 -16.12 -5.66 -16.29
N VAL A 23 -15.55 -5.57 -15.09
CA VAL A 23 -14.10 -5.37 -14.94
C VAL A 23 -13.33 -6.52 -15.55
N GLN A 24 -13.67 -7.77 -15.17
CA GLN A 24 -12.94 -8.95 -15.63
C GLN A 24 -13.03 -9.11 -17.15
N ASP A 25 -14.24 -9.01 -17.72
CA ASP A 25 -14.46 -9.14 -19.16
C ASP A 25 -13.67 -8.07 -19.95
N THR A 26 -13.63 -6.82 -19.43
CA THR A 26 -12.86 -5.72 -20.05
C THR A 26 -11.36 -6.01 -20.04
N LEU A 27 -10.83 -6.50 -18.93
CA LEU A 27 -9.40 -6.79 -18.78
C LEU A 27 -8.96 -8.03 -19.58
N ASP A 28 -9.79 -9.08 -19.59
CA ASP A 28 -9.53 -10.29 -20.35
C ASP A 28 -9.52 -10.01 -21.85
N ASP A 29 -10.45 -9.18 -22.33
CA ASP A 29 -10.51 -8.78 -23.72
C ASP A 29 -9.29 -7.95 -24.12
N LEU A 30 -8.93 -6.94 -23.31
CA LEU A 30 -7.72 -6.14 -23.50
C LEU A 30 -6.45 -7.02 -23.52
N PHE A 31 -6.34 -7.96 -22.59
CA PHE A 31 -5.21 -8.88 -22.51
C PHE A 31 -5.11 -9.76 -23.76
N LYS A 32 -6.20 -10.41 -24.12
CA LYS A 32 -6.26 -11.36 -25.23
C LYS A 32 -5.95 -10.70 -26.58
N ASN A 33 -6.51 -9.51 -26.82
CA ASN A 33 -6.47 -8.89 -28.13
C ASN A 33 -5.30 -7.91 -28.33
N HIS A 34 -4.67 -7.42 -27.23
CA HIS A 34 -3.64 -6.39 -27.33
C HIS A 34 -2.42 -6.64 -26.44
N LEU A 35 -2.59 -6.96 -25.13
CA LEU A 35 -1.45 -7.02 -24.22
C LEU A 35 -0.56 -8.23 -24.48
N LYS A 36 -1.13 -9.38 -24.81
CA LYS A 36 -0.37 -10.60 -25.12
C LYS A 36 0.59 -10.37 -26.27
N ASP A 37 0.11 -9.80 -27.36
CA ASP A 37 0.92 -9.49 -28.55
C ASP A 37 1.85 -8.31 -28.31
N ALA A 38 1.54 -7.45 -27.34
CA ALA A 38 2.44 -6.38 -26.90
C ALA A 38 3.64 -6.85 -26.08
N GLY A 39 3.72 -8.14 -25.73
CA GLY A 39 4.82 -8.72 -24.95
C GLY A 39 4.53 -8.80 -23.46
N VAL A 40 3.27 -9.00 -23.08
CA VAL A 40 2.83 -9.23 -21.70
C VAL A 40 2.51 -10.71 -21.51
N LEU A 41 3.12 -11.35 -20.48
CA LEU A 41 2.89 -12.75 -20.11
C LEU A 41 1.59 -12.96 -19.34
N GLY A 42 1.22 -11.99 -18.51
CA GLY A 42 0.05 -12.05 -17.67
C GLY A 42 -0.22 -10.72 -16.99
N TYR A 43 -1.37 -10.61 -16.34
CA TYR A 43 -1.75 -9.42 -15.58
C TYR A 43 -2.43 -9.78 -14.26
N GLU A 44 -2.42 -8.86 -13.32
CA GLU A 44 -3.10 -8.94 -12.03
C GLU A 44 -3.83 -7.63 -11.76
N PRO A 45 -5.16 -7.65 -11.50
CA PRO A 45 -5.88 -6.46 -11.03
C PRO A 45 -5.33 -5.97 -9.69
N VAL A 46 -4.99 -4.70 -9.61
CA VAL A 46 -4.40 -4.11 -8.39
C VAL A 46 -5.21 -2.89 -7.94
N GLY A 47 -4.78 -2.27 -6.86
CA GLY A 47 -5.50 -1.13 -6.31
C GLY A 47 -6.93 -1.50 -5.92
N SER A 48 -7.88 -0.69 -6.34
CA SER A 48 -9.32 -0.90 -6.09
C SER A 48 -10.06 -1.60 -7.23
N THR A 49 -9.33 -2.02 -8.28
CA THR A 49 -9.89 -2.69 -9.46
C THR A 49 -10.63 -3.97 -9.07
N GLY A 50 -11.85 -4.11 -9.49
CA GLY A 50 -12.72 -5.25 -9.17
C GLY A 50 -13.20 -5.34 -7.71
N LYS A 51 -12.78 -4.42 -6.83
CA LYS A 51 -13.16 -4.40 -5.40
C LYS A 51 -14.25 -3.39 -5.07
N LYS A 52 -14.39 -2.34 -5.87
CA LYS A 52 -15.44 -1.32 -5.75
C LYS A 52 -16.64 -1.69 -6.61
N SER A 53 -17.78 -1.16 -6.24
CA SER A 53 -19.02 -1.27 -7.03
C SER A 53 -18.84 -0.65 -8.42
N ILE A 54 -18.19 0.52 -8.48
CA ILE A 54 -17.80 1.21 -9.71
C ILE A 54 -16.34 1.66 -9.56
N ALA A 55 -15.48 1.21 -10.47
CA ALA A 55 -14.09 1.69 -10.58
C ALA A 55 -14.04 2.90 -11.52
N GLY A 56 -13.39 3.99 -11.11
CA GLY A 56 -13.20 5.18 -11.96
C GLY A 56 -12.13 4.98 -13.04
N ASP A 57 -11.17 4.12 -12.75
CA ASP A 57 -10.10 3.60 -13.60
C ASP A 57 -9.80 2.16 -13.20
N LEU A 58 -9.15 1.42 -14.08
CA LEU A 58 -8.73 0.05 -13.84
C LEU A 58 -7.20 0.03 -13.73
N ASP A 59 -6.69 -0.25 -12.53
CA ASP A 59 -5.27 -0.44 -12.27
C ASP A 59 -4.92 -1.92 -12.45
N ILE A 60 -3.94 -2.25 -13.29
CA ILE A 60 -3.40 -3.61 -13.41
C ILE A 60 -1.88 -3.63 -13.37
N ALA A 61 -1.32 -4.63 -12.70
CA ALA A 61 0.08 -5.01 -12.86
C ALA A 61 0.20 -5.90 -14.09
N VAL A 62 1.21 -5.68 -14.92
CA VAL A 62 1.48 -6.52 -16.10
C VAL A 62 2.90 -7.05 -16.04
N GLN A 63 3.04 -8.37 -16.22
CA GLN A 63 4.33 -9.04 -16.27
C GLN A 63 4.84 -9.08 -17.70
N PRO A 64 6.00 -8.45 -18.00
CA PRO A 64 6.53 -8.44 -19.35
C PRO A 64 7.30 -9.72 -19.68
N THR A 65 7.42 -10.04 -20.98
CA THR A 65 8.33 -11.09 -21.47
C THR A 65 9.80 -10.70 -21.32
N GLN A 66 10.08 -9.38 -21.38
CA GLN A 66 11.43 -8.81 -21.27
C GLN A 66 11.76 -8.52 -19.80
N GLN A 67 12.94 -8.98 -19.33
CA GLN A 67 13.39 -8.77 -17.95
C GLN A 67 13.77 -7.31 -17.64
N ASP A 68 14.34 -6.59 -18.61
CA ASP A 68 14.61 -5.16 -18.43
C ASP A 68 13.29 -4.37 -18.49
N ILE A 69 12.84 -3.90 -17.34
CA ILE A 69 11.56 -3.17 -17.17
C ILE A 69 11.48 -1.92 -18.05
N LYS A 70 12.60 -1.22 -18.27
CA LYS A 70 12.61 0.00 -19.10
C LYS A 70 12.45 -0.34 -20.58
N LEU A 71 13.14 -1.38 -21.03
CA LEU A 71 13.01 -1.88 -22.41
C LEU A 71 11.61 -2.47 -22.60
N ALA A 72 11.13 -3.28 -21.65
CA ALA A 72 9.78 -3.85 -21.67
C ALA A 72 8.71 -2.76 -21.81
N LYS A 73 8.78 -1.71 -21.01
CA LYS A 73 7.84 -0.59 -21.08
C LYS A 73 7.84 0.05 -22.47
N THR A 74 9.03 0.26 -23.03
CA THR A 74 9.17 0.88 -24.36
C THR A 74 8.58 -0.01 -25.45
N GLN A 75 8.80 -1.31 -25.38
CA GLN A 75 8.28 -2.28 -26.33
C GLN A 75 6.75 -2.38 -26.25
N ILE A 76 6.21 -2.56 -25.05
CA ILE A 76 4.76 -2.64 -24.82
C ILE A 76 4.08 -1.36 -25.32
N TYR A 77 4.64 -0.19 -25.00
CA TYR A 77 4.12 1.09 -25.47
C TYR A 77 4.04 1.16 -27.02
N ARG A 78 5.13 0.78 -27.71
CA ARG A 78 5.16 0.81 -29.19
C ARG A 78 4.13 -0.15 -29.82
N ASN A 79 4.02 -1.34 -29.26
CA ASN A 79 3.10 -2.35 -29.77
C ASN A 79 1.63 -1.93 -29.52
N LEU A 80 1.33 -1.34 -28.37
CA LEU A 80 -0.01 -0.80 -28.08
C LEU A 80 -0.35 0.40 -28.97
N LEU A 81 0.61 1.28 -29.27
CA LEU A 81 0.40 2.35 -30.25
C LEU A 81 0.02 1.81 -31.63
N GLY A 82 0.65 0.70 -32.05
CA GLY A 82 0.35 0.06 -33.33
C GLY A 82 -1.03 -0.60 -33.35
N SER A 83 -1.50 -1.15 -32.25
CA SER A 83 -2.75 -1.92 -32.21
C SER A 83 -3.97 -1.12 -31.74
N LEU A 84 -3.80 -0.08 -30.92
CA LEU A 84 -4.90 0.74 -30.39
C LEU A 84 -4.98 2.15 -30.99
N GLY A 85 -3.86 2.66 -31.50
CA GLY A 85 -3.75 4.02 -31.98
C GLY A 85 -3.18 5.01 -30.96
N ALA A 86 -2.61 6.12 -31.44
CA ALA A 86 -1.89 7.09 -30.64
C ALA A 86 -2.79 7.93 -29.70
N ASP A 87 -4.04 8.06 -30.03
CA ASP A 87 -5.07 8.76 -29.23
C ASP A 87 -5.54 7.94 -28.03
N ARG A 88 -5.33 6.61 -28.05
CA ARG A 88 -5.77 5.67 -27.02
C ARG A 88 -4.65 5.18 -26.08
N VAL A 89 -3.39 5.59 -26.29
CA VAL A 89 -2.26 5.14 -25.48
C VAL A 89 -1.41 6.32 -25.03
N LYS A 90 -1.14 6.42 -23.73
CA LYS A 90 -0.31 7.49 -23.14
C LYS A 90 0.70 6.93 -22.15
N VAL A 91 1.79 7.68 -21.94
CA VAL A 91 2.72 7.47 -20.84
C VAL A 91 2.43 8.50 -19.76
N ILE A 92 2.06 8.07 -18.56
CA ILE A 92 1.77 8.95 -17.42
C ILE A 92 2.65 8.54 -16.24
N GLY A 93 3.70 9.32 -16.01
CA GLY A 93 4.69 8.98 -15.02
C GLY A 93 5.33 7.60 -15.28
N PRO A 94 5.32 6.69 -14.31
CA PRO A 94 5.87 5.34 -14.48
C PRO A 94 4.96 4.42 -15.29
N ASN A 95 3.67 4.74 -15.45
CA ASN A 95 2.65 3.86 -16.01
C ASN A 95 2.48 4.07 -17.52
N LEU A 96 1.97 3.04 -18.19
CA LEU A 96 1.29 3.17 -19.48
C LEU A 96 -0.21 3.22 -19.17
N THR A 97 -0.91 4.09 -19.89
CA THR A 97 -2.35 4.26 -19.72
C THR A 97 -3.02 4.08 -21.04
N VAL A 98 -4.04 3.24 -21.08
CA VAL A 98 -4.83 3.00 -22.30
C VAL A 98 -6.29 3.38 -22.08
N LEU A 99 -6.93 3.84 -23.16
CA LEU A 99 -8.36 4.04 -23.25
C LEU A 99 -8.94 2.85 -24.01
N TYR A 100 -9.77 2.05 -23.34
CA TYR A 100 -10.24 0.77 -23.88
C TYR A 100 -11.75 0.60 -23.73
N PRO A 101 -12.45 0.07 -24.76
CA PRO A 101 -13.88 -0.17 -24.69
C PRO A 101 -14.26 -1.11 -23.52
N ILE A 102 -15.30 -0.79 -22.78
CA ILE A 102 -15.80 -1.68 -21.73
C ILE A 102 -16.28 -2.97 -22.38
N LYS A 103 -15.84 -4.12 -21.86
CA LYS A 103 -16.08 -5.46 -22.43
C LYS A 103 -15.55 -5.68 -23.85
N GLY A 104 -14.66 -4.81 -24.34
CA GLY A 104 -14.18 -4.84 -25.71
C GLY A 104 -15.23 -4.43 -26.75
N ASP A 105 -16.37 -3.90 -26.36
CA ASP A 105 -17.45 -3.45 -27.23
C ASP A 105 -17.19 -1.99 -27.69
N PRO A 106 -16.84 -1.76 -28.97
CA PRO A 106 -16.56 -0.40 -29.46
C PRO A 106 -17.76 0.55 -29.41
N GLU A 107 -18.97 0.04 -29.29
CA GLU A 107 -20.20 0.84 -29.13
C GLU A 107 -20.50 1.19 -27.68
N ASP A 108 -19.80 0.58 -26.69
CA ASP A 108 -19.93 0.92 -25.29
C ASP A 108 -18.98 2.08 -24.93
N ARG A 109 -19.02 2.51 -23.69
CA ARG A 109 -18.17 3.55 -23.13
C ARG A 109 -16.72 3.03 -22.98
N ASP A 110 -15.78 3.93 -23.04
CA ASP A 110 -14.36 3.61 -22.79
C ASP A 110 -14.02 3.63 -21.30
N ALA A 111 -13.14 2.73 -20.89
CA ALA A 111 -12.47 2.70 -19.59
C ALA A 111 -11.05 3.21 -19.70
N GLN A 112 -10.54 3.89 -18.68
CA GLN A 112 -9.11 4.10 -18.51
C GLN A 112 -8.51 2.88 -17.83
N VAL A 113 -7.47 2.29 -18.41
CA VAL A 113 -6.71 1.19 -17.83
C VAL A 113 -5.25 1.62 -17.64
N ASP A 114 -4.78 1.61 -16.40
CA ASP A 114 -3.41 1.97 -16.02
C ASP A 114 -2.56 0.70 -15.88
N LEU A 115 -1.56 0.55 -16.76
CA LEU A 115 -0.67 -0.60 -16.80
C LEU A 115 0.61 -0.30 -16.04
N MET A 116 0.86 -1.03 -14.97
CA MET A 116 2.06 -0.94 -14.14
C MET A 116 2.96 -2.13 -14.47
N ILE A 117 4.10 -1.87 -15.09
CA ILE A 117 5.03 -2.93 -15.46
C ILE A 117 5.67 -3.48 -14.20
N ALA A 118 5.45 -4.74 -13.90
CA ALA A 118 5.92 -5.43 -12.71
C ALA A 118 6.75 -6.67 -13.10
N PRO A 119 7.90 -6.91 -12.46
CA PRO A 119 8.70 -8.10 -12.72
C PRO A 119 8.01 -9.38 -12.25
N ASP A 120 7.14 -9.26 -11.26
CA ASP A 120 6.41 -10.35 -10.63
C ASP A 120 5.01 -9.92 -10.22
N LEU A 121 3.99 -10.70 -10.58
CA LEU A 121 2.59 -10.37 -10.34
C LEU A 121 2.17 -10.56 -8.88
N GLU A 122 2.67 -11.59 -8.20
CA GLU A 122 2.35 -11.85 -6.78
C GLU A 122 2.81 -10.68 -5.91
N SER A 123 4.06 -10.26 -6.09
CA SER A 123 4.61 -9.08 -5.42
C SER A 123 3.85 -7.83 -5.73
N ALA A 124 3.51 -7.62 -6.99
CA ALA A 124 2.75 -6.45 -7.41
C ALA A 124 1.35 -6.45 -6.78
N GLY A 125 0.67 -7.60 -6.78
CA GLY A 125 -0.62 -7.78 -6.12
C GLY A 125 -0.57 -7.40 -4.64
N TRP A 126 0.48 -7.87 -3.93
CA TRP A 126 0.66 -7.52 -2.52
C TRP A 126 1.06 -6.05 -2.31
N LEU A 127 2.08 -5.52 -3.03
CA LEU A 127 2.55 -4.14 -2.89
C LEU A 127 1.49 -3.11 -3.27
N MET A 128 0.64 -3.43 -4.25
CA MET A 128 -0.40 -2.55 -4.75
C MET A 128 -1.79 -2.99 -4.31
N ALA A 129 -1.88 -3.86 -3.28
CA ALA A 129 -3.16 -4.29 -2.74
C ALA A 129 -4.02 -3.07 -2.37
N GLY A 130 -5.22 -3.08 -2.86
CA GLY A 130 -6.23 -2.07 -2.57
C GLY A 130 -7.41 -2.68 -1.83
N VAL A 131 -8.35 -1.83 -1.48
CA VAL A 131 -9.54 -2.17 -0.70
C VAL A 131 -10.80 -1.76 -1.45
N GLY A 132 -11.94 -2.30 -1.03
CA GLY A 132 -13.24 -1.92 -1.53
C GLY A 132 -13.66 -0.50 -1.13
N ASP A 133 -14.96 -0.23 -1.20
CA ASP A 133 -15.51 1.11 -1.02
C ASP A 133 -15.27 1.68 0.38
N GLU A 134 -15.22 0.85 1.43
CA GLU A 134 -15.11 1.29 2.83
C GLU A 134 -13.68 1.28 3.41
N GLY A 135 -12.73 0.60 2.76
CA GLY A 135 -11.38 0.44 3.27
C GLY A 135 -10.46 1.67 3.13
N ILE A 136 -9.34 1.67 3.85
CA ILE A 136 -8.29 2.67 3.68
C ILE A 136 -7.49 2.34 2.42
N LYS A 137 -7.31 3.33 1.54
CA LYS A 137 -6.58 3.13 0.28
C LYS A 137 -5.17 2.56 0.50
N GLY A 138 -4.77 1.59 -0.33
CA GLY A 138 -3.48 0.91 -0.27
C GLY A 138 -2.26 1.83 -0.35
N ILE A 139 -2.39 3.04 -0.94
CA ILE A 139 -1.33 4.03 -0.96
C ILE A 139 -0.82 4.39 0.45
N PHE A 140 -1.70 4.44 1.46
CA PHE A 140 -1.29 4.74 2.84
C PHE A 140 -0.46 3.61 3.46
N ARG A 141 -0.76 2.35 3.10
CA ARG A 141 0.07 1.21 3.46
C ARG A 141 1.47 1.33 2.85
N ASN A 142 1.58 1.68 1.58
CA ASN A 142 2.87 1.86 0.90
C ASN A 142 3.67 3.03 1.48
N VAL A 143 3.01 4.14 1.82
CA VAL A 143 3.64 5.26 2.52
C VAL A 143 4.16 4.82 3.89
N MET A 144 3.43 3.95 4.61
CA MET A 144 3.89 3.39 5.89
C MET A 144 5.09 2.45 5.70
N LEU A 145 5.07 1.53 4.73
CA LEU A 145 6.23 0.68 4.42
C LEU A 145 7.46 1.52 4.06
N GLY A 146 7.28 2.58 3.28
CA GLY A 146 8.34 3.55 2.97
C GLY A 146 8.86 4.29 4.20
N HIS A 147 7.98 4.64 5.14
CA HIS A 147 8.37 5.25 6.42
C HIS A 147 9.17 4.29 7.29
N ILE A 148 8.75 3.03 7.41
CA ILE A 148 9.49 1.99 8.14
C ILE A 148 10.89 1.79 7.53
N ALA A 149 10.99 1.71 6.19
CA ALA A 149 12.27 1.63 5.50
C ALA A 149 13.18 2.83 5.81
N ALA A 150 12.62 4.04 5.86
CA ALA A 150 13.35 5.24 6.22
C ALA A 150 13.83 5.23 7.68
N GLU A 151 13.00 4.78 8.62
CA GLU A 151 13.37 4.63 10.03
C GLU A 151 14.48 3.58 10.21
N ARG A 152 14.37 2.42 9.56
CA ARG A 152 15.42 1.39 9.55
C ARG A 152 16.73 1.92 8.96
N SER A 153 16.66 2.79 7.96
CA SER A 153 17.84 3.41 7.34
C SER A 153 18.67 4.25 8.32
N LYS A 154 18.07 4.80 9.38
CA LYS A 154 18.79 5.57 10.40
C LYS A 154 19.85 4.73 11.12
N GLY A 155 19.66 3.41 11.19
CA GLY A 155 20.63 2.47 11.76
C GLY A 155 21.74 2.02 10.80
N LEU A 156 21.62 2.28 9.49
CA LEU A 156 22.58 1.84 8.47
C LEU A 156 23.76 2.82 8.24
N GLY A 157 23.73 3.98 8.89
CA GLY A 157 24.74 5.03 8.69
C GLY A 157 24.38 6.02 7.57
N SER A 158 25.27 7.01 7.34
CA SER A 158 24.98 8.15 6.44
C SER A 158 25.07 7.82 4.95
N HIS A 159 25.65 6.67 4.61
CA HIS A 159 25.97 6.27 3.23
C HIS A 159 25.04 5.21 2.66
N GLU A 160 24.16 4.66 3.49
CA GLU A 160 23.20 3.63 3.07
C GLU A 160 21.78 4.01 3.45
N LYS A 161 20.83 3.54 2.68
CA LYS A 161 19.41 3.64 3.00
C LYS A 161 18.60 2.50 2.38
N MET A 162 17.50 2.19 3.02
CA MET A 162 16.48 1.29 2.50
C MET A 162 15.36 2.07 1.82
N THR A 163 14.74 1.47 0.82
CA THR A 163 13.58 2.07 0.14
C THR A 163 12.64 0.99 -0.36
N VAL A 164 11.36 1.23 -0.23
CA VAL A 164 10.31 0.42 -0.85
C VAL A 164 9.78 1.19 -2.05
N ALA A 165 9.81 0.55 -3.22
CA ALA A 165 9.25 1.08 -4.45
C ALA A 165 8.07 0.23 -4.89
N THR A 166 7.04 0.83 -5.43
CA THR A 166 5.85 0.15 -5.94
C THR A 166 5.84 0.26 -7.46
N PRO A 167 5.85 -0.84 -8.20
CA PRO A 167 5.83 -2.26 -7.77
C PRO A 167 7.22 -2.89 -7.52
N GLY A 168 8.29 -2.13 -7.50
CA GLY A 168 9.67 -2.62 -7.57
C GLY A 168 10.24 -3.28 -6.30
N GLY A 169 9.50 -3.34 -5.19
CA GLY A 169 9.92 -4.04 -3.97
C GLY A 169 10.90 -3.26 -3.07
N LEU A 170 11.55 -3.99 -2.14
CA LEU A 170 12.51 -3.47 -1.19
C LEU A 170 13.92 -3.44 -1.82
N GLY A 171 14.62 -2.33 -1.69
CA GLY A 171 16.00 -2.20 -2.14
C GLY A 171 16.89 -1.49 -1.12
N ARG A 172 18.16 -1.86 -1.11
CA ARG A 172 19.22 -1.13 -0.43
C ARG A 172 19.94 -0.21 -1.42
N LEU A 173 20.21 0.97 -0.99
CA LEU A 173 20.87 2.00 -1.78
C LEU A 173 22.11 2.45 -1.02
N ALA A 174 23.25 2.51 -1.71
CA ALA A 174 24.46 3.16 -1.18
C ALA A 174 24.71 4.49 -1.90
N LEU A 175 25.40 5.38 -1.22
CA LEU A 175 25.87 6.62 -1.80
C LEU A 175 26.82 6.30 -2.96
N SER A 176 26.59 6.88 -4.12
CA SER A 176 27.47 6.66 -5.28
C SER A 176 28.89 7.16 -4.97
N PRO A 177 29.93 6.34 -5.16
CA PRO A 177 31.31 6.74 -4.90
C PRO A 177 31.80 7.90 -5.79
N ASP A 178 31.15 8.10 -6.94
CA ASP A 178 31.48 9.18 -7.90
C ASP A 178 30.96 10.55 -7.45
N LEU A 179 30.47 10.67 -6.23
CA LEU A 179 29.86 11.91 -5.75
C LEU A 179 30.75 12.60 -4.74
N ASP A 180 30.97 13.89 -5.02
CA ASP A 180 31.59 14.81 -4.08
C ASP A 180 30.85 14.77 -2.73
N PRO A 181 31.51 14.34 -1.62
CA PRO A 181 30.94 14.34 -0.29
C PRO A 181 30.53 15.73 0.20
N ALA A 182 31.04 16.80 -0.43
CA ALA A 182 30.65 18.19 -0.16
C ALA A 182 29.26 18.56 -0.71
N LEU A 183 28.66 17.72 -1.58
CA LEU A 183 27.32 17.99 -2.10
C LEU A 183 26.26 17.99 -0.98
N PRO A 184 25.33 18.94 -0.99
CA PRO A 184 24.18 18.95 -0.09
C PRO A 184 23.46 17.60 -0.11
N LYS A 185 22.96 17.14 1.05
CA LYS A 185 22.32 15.82 1.20
C LYS A 185 21.21 15.56 0.16
N ASN A 186 20.45 16.59 -0.23
CA ASN A 186 19.39 16.51 -1.24
C ASN A 186 19.89 16.34 -2.68
N LYS A 187 21.17 16.59 -2.94
CA LYS A 187 21.82 16.40 -4.26
C LYS A 187 22.62 15.10 -4.35
N ARG A 188 22.76 14.37 -3.25
CA ARG A 188 23.49 13.10 -3.24
C ARG A 188 22.72 12.03 -4.00
N LYS A 189 23.37 11.37 -4.94
CA LYS A 189 22.80 10.26 -5.71
C LYS A 189 23.06 8.95 -4.97
N PHE A 190 22.03 8.14 -4.85
CA PHE A 190 22.12 6.79 -4.31
C PHE A 190 21.91 5.80 -5.45
N LYS A 191 22.72 4.75 -5.49
CA LYS A 191 22.58 3.64 -6.44
C LYS A 191 22.18 2.38 -5.68
N LEU A 192 21.43 1.50 -6.32
CA LEU A 192 21.14 0.17 -5.77
C LEU A 192 22.46 -0.60 -5.61
N THR A 193 22.65 -1.19 -4.44
CA THR A 193 23.78 -2.08 -4.15
C THR A 193 23.53 -3.51 -4.58
N GLU A 194 22.26 -3.91 -4.60
CA GLU A 194 21.78 -5.25 -4.91
C GLU A 194 20.46 -5.15 -5.69
N PRO A 195 20.07 -6.18 -6.46
CA PRO A 195 18.73 -6.27 -7.01
C PRO A 195 17.69 -6.10 -5.90
N ARG A 196 16.57 -5.48 -6.22
CA ARG A 196 15.46 -5.37 -5.27
C ARG A 196 14.85 -6.74 -5.04
N THR A 197 14.55 -7.05 -3.76
CA THR A 197 13.65 -8.17 -3.51
C THR A 197 12.21 -7.75 -3.78
N THR A 198 11.51 -8.58 -4.52
CA THR A 198 10.09 -8.42 -4.79
C THR A 198 9.24 -9.42 -3.99
N ASN A 199 9.84 -10.43 -3.36
CA ASN A 199 9.12 -11.38 -2.53
C ASN A 199 8.48 -10.69 -1.31
N PRO A 200 7.16 -10.78 -1.12
CA PRO A 200 6.47 -10.09 -0.04
C PRO A 200 6.98 -10.45 1.36
N GLN A 201 7.30 -11.73 1.61
CA GLN A 201 7.81 -12.15 2.91
C GLN A 201 9.22 -11.61 3.16
N GLU A 202 10.10 -11.65 2.16
CA GLU A 202 11.45 -11.08 2.27
C GLU A 202 11.42 -9.56 2.48
N ILE A 203 10.42 -8.87 1.92
CA ILE A 203 10.21 -7.44 2.18
C ILE A 203 9.84 -7.22 3.64
N LEU A 204 8.93 -8.01 4.18
CA LEU A 204 8.53 -7.92 5.59
C LEU A 204 9.72 -8.22 6.51
N ASP A 205 10.44 -9.30 6.25
CA ASP A 205 11.62 -9.72 7.02
C ASP A 205 12.71 -8.65 6.97
N GLY A 206 13.01 -8.11 5.78
CA GLY A 206 13.99 -7.04 5.58
C GLY A 206 13.61 -5.74 6.30
N LEU A 207 12.33 -5.47 6.47
CA LEU A 207 11.80 -4.35 7.25
C LEU A 207 11.66 -4.68 8.74
N GLY A 208 11.88 -5.94 9.15
CA GLY A 208 11.67 -6.42 10.50
C GLY A 208 10.22 -6.30 10.95
N ILE A 209 9.28 -6.58 10.05
CA ILE A 209 7.85 -6.60 10.31
C ILE A 209 7.43 -8.06 10.53
N PRO A 210 7.01 -8.46 11.74
CA PRO A 210 6.51 -9.80 11.98
C PRO A 210 5.16 -10.02 11.27
N GLY A 211 4.84 -11.27 10.99
CA GLY A 211 3.58 -11.64 10.32
C GLY A 211 3.76 -12.04 8.87
N THR A 212 2.64 -12.32 8.23
CA THR A 212 2.59 -12.83 6.86
C THR A 212 2.16 -11.77 5.85
N PRO A 213 2.42 -11.96 4.54
CA PRO A 213 1.88 -11.09 3.51
C PRO A 213 0.36 -10.94 3.57
N ALA A 214 -0.38 -12.00 3.89
CA ALA A 214 -1.83 -11.96 4.01
C ALA A 214 -2.29 -11.04 5.16
N GLU A 215 -1.67 -11.14 6.34
CA GLU A 215 -1.98 -10.28 7.50
C GLU A 215 -1.67 -8.81 7.24
N THR A 216 -0.69 -8.52 6.41
CA THR A 216 -0.19 -7.16 6.12
C THR A 216 -0.67 -6.62 4.77
N ALA A 217 -1.58 -7.30 4.07
CA ALA A 217 -2.08 -6.91 2.75
C ALA A 217 -2.88 -5.59 2.78
N SER A 218 -3.51 -5.24 3.90
CA SER A 218 -4.21 -3.97 4.10
C SER A 218 -3.44 -3.01 5.00
N PHE A 219 -3.81 -1.72 4.99
CA PHE A 219 -3.27 -0.74 5.93
C PHE A 219 -3.61 -1.11 7.37
N GLU A 220 -4.85 -1.49 7.61
CA GLU A 220 -5.35 -1.90 8.92
C GLU A 220 -4.61 -3.13 9.46
N GLY A 221 -4.41 -4.13 8.59
CA GLY A 221 -3.64 -5.33 8.95
C GLY A 221 -2.19 -5.01 9.33
N LEU A 222 -1.51 -4.15 8.55
CA LEU A 222 -0.16 -3.71 8.85
C LEU A 222 -0.08 -2.96 10.20
N VAL A 223 -1.02 -2.05 10.46
CA VAL A 223 -1.10 -1.33 11.74
C VAL A 223 -1.29 -2.30 12.91
N ASN A 224 -2.18 -3.29 12.77
CA ASN A 224 -2.42 -4.31 13.80
C ASN A 224 -1.15 -5.12 14.11
N VAL A 225 -0.40 -5.53 13.09
CA VAL A 225 0.88 -6.23 13.27
C VAL A 225 1.89 -5.33 13.99
N MET A 226 2.00 -4.06 13.61
CA MET A 226 2.94 -3.12 14.22
C MET A 226 2.68 -2.87 15.71
N THR A 227 1.43 -2.96 16.16
CA THR A 227 1.10 -2.75 17.58
C THR A 227 1.53 -3.89 18.51
N LYS A 228 1.88 -5.05 17.96
CA LYS A 228 2.33 -6.23 18.72
C LYS A 228 3.82 -6.16 19.09
N ASP A 229 4.61 -5.33 18.39
CA ASP A 229 6.05 -5.16 18.60
C ASP A 229 6.39 -3.77 19.14
N ALA A 230 7.26 -3.68 20.14
CA ALA A 230 7.61 -2.43 20.81
C ALA A 230 8.33 -1.43 19.89
N THR A 231 9.25 -1.92 19.05
CA THR A 231 10.01 -1.09 18.11
C THR A 231 9.11 -0.58 16.99
N LEU A 232 8.28 -1.45 16.42
CA LEU A 232 7.32 -1.07 15.38
C LEU A 232 6.25 -0.11 15.92
N LYS A 233 5.86 -0.25 17.18
CA LYS A 233 4.95 0.70 17.86
C LYS A 233 5.55 2.10 17.96
N GLN A 234 6.86 2.22 18.20
CA GLN A 234 7.55 3.51 18.15
C GLN A 234 7.56 4.09 16.73
N MET A 235 7.81 3.26 15.71
CA MET A 235 7.74 3.68 14.30
C MET A 235 6.32 4.09 13.90
N LEU A 236 5.30 3.39 14.40
CA LEU A 236 3.89 3.76 14.18
C LEU A 236 3.57 5.13 14.82
N SER A 237 4.10 5.41 16.01
CA SER A 237 3.97 6.74 16.64
C SER A 237 4.63 7.83 15.79
N ALA A 238 5.85 7.59 15.32
CA ALA A 238 6.53 8.53 14.43
C ALA A 238 5.78 8.73 13.09
N PHE A 239 5.18 7.66 12.56
CA PHE A 239 4.34 7.74 11.37
C PHE A 239 3.05 8.56 11.63
N LYS A 240 2.42 8.41 12.78
CA LYS A 240 1.28 9.24 13.19
C LYS A 240 1.64 10.72 13.18
N ASP A 241 2.78 11.08 13.78
CA ASP A 241 3.24 12.46 13.85
C ASP A 241 3.59 12.99 12.44
N TYR A 242 4.23 12.17 11.60
CA TYR A 242 4.47 12.48 10.19
C TYR A 242 3.17 12.73 9.42
N LEU A 243 2.15 11.90 9.61
CA LEU A 243 0.83 12.09 8.98
C LEU A 243 0.15 13.36 9.47
N ALA A 244 0.17 13.63 10.77
CA ALA A 244 -0.45 14.83 11.34
C ALA A 244 0.14 16.11 10.74
N LEU A 245 1.46 16.17 10.58
CA LEU A 245 2.15 17.27 9.90
C LEU A 245 1.76 17.37 8.41
N ARG A 246 1.59 16.21 7.74
CA ARG A 246 1.25 16.16 6.32
C ARG A 246 -0.23 16.39 6.05
N VAL A 247 -1.13 15.95 6.92
CA VAL A 247 -2.59 16.17 6.80
C VAL A 247 -2.90 17.67 6.74
N ALA A 248 -2.14 18.51 7.44
CA ALA A 248 -2.26 19.96 7.32
C ALA A 248 -1.96 20.48 5.89
N HIS A 249 -1.20 19.73 5.08
CA HIS A 249 -0.80 20.10 3.73
C HIS A 249 -1.39 19.21 2.63
N ILE A 250 -1.80 17.98 2.96
CA ILE A 250 -2.36 17.02 1.99
C ILE A 250 -3.88 17.06 2.09
N GLN A 251 -4.53 17.68 1.12
CA GLN A 251 -5.99 17.67 0.97
C GLN A 251 -6.54 16.31 0.50
N HIS A 252 -6.04 15.20 1.06
CA HIS A 252 -6.55 13.89 0.71
C HIS A 252 -7.71 13.51 1.63
N PRO A 253 -8.92 13.21 1.09
CA PRO A 253 -10.12 12.98 1.91
C PRO A 253 -9.98 11.88 2.97
N GLN A 254 -9.13 10.89 2.73
CA GLN A 254 -8.90 9.78 3.67
C GLN A 254 -7.77 10.03 4.68
N ALA A 255 -6.96 11.09 4.55
CA ALA A 255 -5.81 11.31 5.42
C ALA A 255 -6.23 11.45 6.90
N GLN A 256 -7.32 12.16 7.18
CA GLN A 256 -7.88 12.27 8.54
C GLN A 256 -8.40 10.93 9.06
N ARG A 257 -9.04 10.12 8.20
CA ARG A 257 -9.52 8.78 8.57
C ARG A 257 -8.36 7.87 8.94
N VAL A 258 -7.25 7.92 8.17
CA VAL A 258 -6.02 7.17 8.44
C VAL A 258 -5.44 7.57 9.79
N LEU A 259 -5.28 8.86 10.04
CA LEU A 259 -4.76 9.38 11.32
C LEU A 259 -5.62 8.92 12.50
N LYS A 260 -6.94 9.08 12.40
CA LYS A 260 -7.89 8.62 13.43
C LYS A 260 -7.80 7.12 13.68
N HIS A 261 -7.66 6.32 12.62
CA HIS A 261 -7.49 4.85 12.76
C HIS A 261 -6.22 4.51 13.55
N VAL A 262 -5.07 5.10 13.19
CA VAL A 262 -3.80 4.88 13.89
C VAL A 262 -3.92 5.28 15.37
N GLU A 263 -4.51 6.43 15.66
CA GLU A 263 -4.74 6.90 17.04
C GLU A 263 -5.62 5.96 17.85
N THR A 264 -6.70 5.46 17.24
CA THR A 264 -7.61 4.50 17.88
C THR A 264 -6.88 3.22 18.25
N VAL A 265 -6.20 2.60 17.28
CA VAL A 265 -5.49 1.31 17.49
C VAL A 265 -4.34 1.47 18.51
N MET A 266 -3.61 2.58 18.46
CA MET A 266 -2.55 2.86 19.45
C MET A 266 -3.13 3.04 20.87
N SER A 267 -4.25 3.72 21.01
CA SER A 267 -4.92 3.91 22.32
C SER A 267 -5.43 2.59 22.87
N GLU A 268 -6.05 1.75 22.07
CA GLU A 268 -6.51 0.42 22.46
C GLU A 268 -5.33 -0.47 22.88
N ALA A 269 -4.24 -0.48 22.11
CA ALA A 269 -3.04 -1.24 22.47
C ALA A 269 -2.40 -0.76 23.78
N MET A 270 -2.44 0.54 24.07
CA MET A 270 -1.98 1.08 25.35
C MET A 270 -2.88 0.65 26.50
N ILE A 271 -4.20 0.69 26.32
CA ILE A 271 -5.17 0.23 27.32
C ILE A 271 -4.95 -1.25 27.63
N ARG A 272 -4.86 -2.12 26.61
CA ARG A 272 -4.62 -3.57 26.78
C ARG A 272 -3.33 -3.84 27.56
N ASN A 273 -2.23 -3.14 27.26
CA ASN A 273 -0.97 -3.29 28.00
C ASN A 273 -1.07 -2.81 29.45
N THR A 274 -1.81 -1.72 29.70
CA THR A 274 -2.04 -1.23 31.06
C THR A 274 -2.85 -2.23 31.86
N VAL A 275 -3.92 -2.77 31.29
CA VAL A 275 -4.75 -3.80 31.90
C VAL A 275 -3.92 -5.06 32.22
N ARG A 276 -3.11 -5.54 31.27
CA ARG A 276 -2.23 -6.69 31.49
C ARG A 276 -1.29 -6.46 32.68
N LYS A 277 -0.62 -5.31 32.74
CA LYS A 277 0.25 -4.95 33.87
C LYS A 277 -0.50 -4.88 35.21
N LEU A 278 -1.71 -4.31 35.20
CA LEU A 278 -2.55 -4.25 36.40
C LEU A 278 -3.00 -5.64 36.87
N LEU A 279 -3.32 -6.54 35.95
CA LEU A 279 -3.67 -7.92 36.23
C LEU A 279 -2.44 -8.68 36.82
N GLU A 280 -1.26 -8.50 36.23
CA GLU A 280 0.00 -9.06 36.71
C GLU A 280 0.30 -8.57 38.16
N ILE A 281 0.10 -7.28 38.44
CA ILE A 281 0.29 -6.71 39.79
C ILE A 281 -0.76 -7.27 40.78
N LYS A 282 -2.02 -7.43 40.37
CA LYS A 282 -3.07 -8.05 41.18
C LYS A 282 -2.85 -9.54 41.43
N GLN A 283 -2.39 -10.29 40.44
CA GLN A 283 -2.01 -11.70 40.60
C GLN A 283 -0.92 -11.88 41.66
N ASN A 284 0.08 -11.01 41.68
CA ASN A 284 1.15 -11.05 42.68
C ASN A 284 0.68 -10.63 44.09
N LYS A 285 -0.42 -9.90 44.20
CA LYS A 285 -0.97 -9.43 45.50
C LYS A 285 -2.15 -10.24 46.07
N LEU A 286 -2.84 -11.02 45.23
CA LEU A 286 -4.08 -11.71 45.58
C LEU A 286 -4.02 -13.17 45.09
N GLN A 287 -3.31 -14.02 45.85
CA GLN A 287 -3.29 -15.48 45.59
C GLN A 287 -4.65 -16.18 45.77
N GLU A 288 -5.72 -15.51 46.16
CA GLU A 288 -6.97 -16.16 46.56
C GLU A 288 -8.24 -15.80 45.74
N LYS A 289 -8.23 -14.83 44.83
CA LYS A 289 -9.41 -14.52 43.97
C LYS A 289 -9.02 -14.19 42.54
N ILE A 290 -8.73 -15.22 41.77
CA ILE A 290 -8.40 -15.08 40.36
C ILE A 290 -9.69 -15.13 39.55
N VAL A 291 -10.10 -13.99 38.96
CA VAL A 291 -10.95 -14.01 37.79
C VAL A 291 -10.04 -14.35 36.63
N LYS A 292 -10.07 -15.58 36.13
CA LYS A 292 -9.42 -15.99 34.90
C LYS A 292 -10.15 -15.28 33.73
N ILE A 293 -9.66 -14.14 33.32
CA ILE A 293 -9.92 -13.61 32.01
C ILE A 293 -8.88 -14.28 31.12
N GLY A 294 -9.29 -15.20 30.26
CA GLY A 294 -8.42 -15.85 29.29
C GLY A 294 -7.78 -14.83 28.36
N ASP A 295 -6.58 -15.11 27.87
CA ASP A 295 -5.91 -14.22 26.90
C ASP A 295 -6.81 -13.97 25.66
N ASP A 296 -7.64 -14.94 25.27
CA ASP A 296 -8.59 -14.84 24.17
C ASP A 296 -9.73 -13.85 24.44
N GLU A 297 -10.23 -13.74 25.68
CA GLU A 297 -11.27 -12.77 26.05
C GLU A 297 -10.78 -11.31 26.03
N LEU A 298 -9.47 -11.09 26.16
CA LEU A 298 -8.86 -9.75 26.07
C LEU A 298 -8.74 -9.26 24.61
N TYR A 299 -8.80 -10.15 23.65
CA TYR A 299 -8.71 -9.82 22.22
C TYR A 299 -10.08 -9.60 21.56
N ASP A 300 -11.16 -10.14 22.17
CA ASP A 300 -12.55 -10.02 21.69
C ASP A 300 -13.33 -8.88 22.38
N LEU A 301 -12.65 -7.82 22.80
CA LEU A 301 -13.31 -6.69 23.44
C LEU A 301 -14.16 -5.90 22.43
N THR A 302 -15.48 -6.08 22.52
CA THR A 302 -16.46 -5.20 21.86
C THR A 302 -16.34 -3.76 22.38
N ASP A 303 -16.86 -2.78 21.62
CA ASP A 303 -16.84 -1.35 22.04
C ASP A 303 -17.45 -1.11 23.41
N ASP A 304 -18.45 -1.90 23.82
CA ASP A 304 -19.09 -1.78 25.12
C ASP A 304 -18.21 -2.33 26.25
N ASN A 305 -17.48 -3.41 26.01
CA ASN A 305 -16.49 -3.96 26.93
C ASN A 305 -15.30 -3.00 27.11
N LEU A 306 -14.89 -2.31 26.04
CA LEU A 306 -13.86 -1.25 26.10
C LEU A 306 -14.31 -0.04 26.92
N LYS A 307 -15.60 0.37 26.83
CA LYS A 307 -16.17 1.44 27.66
C LYS A 307 -16.22 1.05 29.14
N ALA A 308 -16.69 -0.16 29.44
CA ALA A 308 -16.72 -0.69 30.79
C ALA A 308 -15.30 -0.78 31.38
N LEU A 309 -14.32 -1.23 30.61
CA LEU A 309 -12.92 -1.31 31.01
C LEU A 309 -12.29 0.07 31.24
N ARG A 310 -12.60 1.07 30.39
CA ARG A 310 -12.17 2.47 30.60
C ARG A 310 -12.73 3.06 31.88
N ALA A 311 -14.02 2.79 32.19
CA ALA A 311 -14.66 3.23 33.44
C ALA A 311 -14.02 2.56 34.67
N PHE A 312 -13.73 1.26 34.58
CA PHE A 312 -13.03 0.52 35.64
C PHE A 312 -11.61 1.06 35.87
N ILE A 313 -10.82 1.27 34.81
CA ILE A 313 -9.46 1.81 34.90
C ILE A 313 -9.48 3.23 35.52
N ARG A 314 -10.42 4.09 35.14
CA ARG A 314 -10.56 5.42 35.73
C ARG A 314 -10.92 5.37 37.22
N ALA A 315 -11.82 4.46 37.61
CA ALA A 315 -12.22 4.29 39.01
C ALA A 315 -11.06 3.78 39.87
N GLU A 316 -10.25 2.84 39.39
CA GLU A 316 -9.13 2.24 40.13
C GLU A 316 -7.88 3.13 40.14
N LEU A 317 -7.63 3.94 39.13
CA LEU A 317 -6.46 4.82 39.03
C LEU A 317 -6.73 6.23 39.59
N LYS A 318 -7.99 6.58 39.93
CA LYS A 318 -8.41 7.92 40.40
C LYS A 318 -7.98 9.06 39.44
N VAL A 319 -8.04 8.78 38.12
CA VAL A 319 -7.70 9.72 37.03
C VAL A 319 -8.97 10.20 36.34
#